data_0363b6e96f79b10a7953610b0d649e70
#
_entry.id   0363b6e96f79b10a7953610b0d649e70
#
_cell.length_a   1.000
_cell.length_b   1.000
_cell.length_c   1.000
_cell.angle_alpha   90.00
_cell.angle_beta   90.00
_cell.angle_gamma   90.00
#
_symmetry.space_group_name_H-M   'P 1'
#
loop_
_entity.id
_entity.type
_entity.pdbx_description
1 polymer ?
#
loop_
_entity_poly.entity_id
_entity_poly.type
_entity_poly.pdbx_seq_one_letter_code
_entity_poly.pdbx_strand_id
1 'polypeptide(L)'
;YASSGNSQKVSDKGLFCLGDSVMLSAYTNIQDIYPDATIDAAISRQIYHALDILSWYQSQGNIHNTVVISLGTNGVLDEKTVEQLLEMIGKDKSIFWVNVYAPGVEWEASNNKYLNELAKKHSNVTIIDWNSYISKHTDLLEADGIHPIEEGADAYAKLIQKSINSVMKKQKKIEENK
;
A
#
# COMPACT_ATOMS: atom_id res chain seq x y z
N TYR A 1 29.03 10.27 -12.27
CA TYR A 1 28.69 10.63 -10.90
C TYR A 1 27.64 9.66 -10.41
N ALA A 2 28.10 8.59 -9.78
CA ALA A 2 27.22 7.84 -8.91
C ALA A 2 26.90 8.77 -7.74
N SER A 3 25.77 9.46 -7.80
CA SER A 3 25.21 9.97 -6.59
C SER A 3 25.06 8.76 -5.67
N SER A 4 25.77 8.75 -4.58
CA SER A 4 25.43 7.91 -3.45
C SER A 4 23.99 8.26 -3.13
N GLY A 5 23.07 7.55 -3.77
CA GLY A 5 21.67 7.76 -3.53
C GLY A 5 21.45 7.52 -2.05
N ASN A 6 21.21 8.58 -1.31
CA ASN A 6 20.50 8.45 -0.08
C ASN A 6 19.17 7.84 -0.46
N SER A 7 19.12 6.50 -0.54
CA SER A 7 17.85 5.78 -0.51
C SER A 7 17.17 6.30 0.73
N GLN A 8 16.14 7.10 0.55
CA GLN A 8 15.45 7.68 1.68
C GLN A 8 14.87 6.54 2.49
N LYS A 9 15.20 6.53 3.77
CA LYS A 9 14.78 5.49 4.68
C LYS A 9 13.28 5.47 4.80
N VAL A 10 12.71 4.27 4.87
CA VAL A 10 11.33 4.09 5.31
C VAL A 10 11.17 4.81 6.63
N SER A 11 10.12 5.60 6.74
CA SER A 11 9.80 6.37 7.93
C SER A 11 8.39 6.06 8.39
N ASP A 12 8.19 5.99 9.69
CA ASP A 12 6.88 5.94 10.32
C ASP A 12 6.28 7.34 10.54
N LYS A 13 7.00 8.37 10.10
CA LYS A 13 6.57 9.77 10.19
C LYS A 13 6.08 10.24 8.83
N GLY A 14 4.78 10.38 8.71
CA GLY A 14 4.15 10.84 7.50
C GLY A 14 4.10 9.74 6.43
N LEU A 15 2.91 9.25 6.18
CA LEU A 15 2.61 8.31 5.11
C LEU A 15 1.77 8.99 4.05
N PHE A 16 1.98 8.60 2.81
CA PHE A 16 1.03 8.85 1.74
C PHE A 16 0.29 7.54 1.44
N CYS A 17 -1.01 7.52 1.67
CA CYS A 17 -1.85 6.34 1.48
C CYS A 17 -2.85 6.60 0.36
N LEU A 18 -2.89 5.73 -0.62
CA LEU A 18 -3.78 5.81 -1.77
C LEU A 18 -4.53 4.48 -1.91
N GLY A 19 -5.84 4.53 -1.81
CA GLY A 19 -6.62 3.30 -1.82
C GLY A 19 -8.05 3.43 -2.30
N ASP A 20 -8.71 2.28 -2.31
CA ASP A 20 -10.12 2.13 -2.63
C ASP A 20 -10.99 2.05 -1.36
N SER A 21 -12.18 1.48 -1.47
CA SER A 21 -13.13 1.37 -0.37
C SER A 21 -12.63 0.49 0.78
N VAL A 22 -11.74 -0.47 0.54
CA VAL A 22 -11.17 -1.30 1.61
C VAL A 22 -10.28 -0.45 2.52
N MET A 23 -9.39 0.34 1.94
CA MET A 23 -8.59 1.30 2.72
C MET A 23 -9.48 2.36 3.38
N LEU A 24 -10.51 2.83 2.69
CA LEU A 24 -11.45 3.81 3.25
C LEU A 24 -12.11 3.29 4.52
N SER A 25 -12.44 2.00 4.58
CA SER A 25 -12.98 1.36 5.79
C SER A 25 -12.03 1.45 6.99
N ALA A 26 -10.73 1.55 6.74
CA ALA A 26 -9.71 1.62 7.78
C ALA A 26 -9.10 3.04 7.93
N TYR A 27 -9.74 4.06 7.38
CA TYR A 27 -9.23 5.43 7.38
C TYR A 27 -8.84 5.92 8.76
N THR A 28 -9.78 5.87 9.72
CA THR A 28 -9.53 6.34 11.09
C THR A 28 -8.52 5.47 11.82
N ASN A 29 -8.53 4.16 11.58
CA ASN A 29 -7.60 3.21 12.17
C ASN A 29 -6.16 3.47 11.74
N ILE A 30 -5.94 3.78 10.47
CA ILE A 30 -4.63 4.18 9.95
C ILE A 30 -4.21 5.51 10.56
N GLN A 31 -5.11 6.48 10.59
CA GLN A 31 -4.82 7.83 11.11
C GLN A 31 -4.53 7.82 12.61
N ASP A 32 -5.15 6.93 13.38
CA ASP A 32 -4.87 6.78 14.81
C ASP A 32 -3.43 6.31 15.06
N ILE A 33 -2.91 5.43 14.21
CA ILE A 33 -1.52 4.96 14.30
C ILE A 33 -0.55 6.01 13.73
N TYR A 34 -0.93 6.64 12.62
CA TYR A 34 -0.12 7.60 11.87
C TYR A 34 -0.86 8.93 11.75
N PRO A 35 -0.82 9.77 12.79
CA PRO A 35 -1.59 11.04 12.79
C PRO A 35 -1.23 11.99 11.64
N ASP A 36 0.01 11.89 11.13
CA ASP A 36 0.50 12.75 10.05
C ASP A 36 0.29 12.13 8.66
N ALA A 37 -0.42 11.00 8.56
CA ALA A 37 -0.68 10.35 7.29
C ALA A 37 -1.60 11.19 6.41
N THR A 38 -1.26 11.28 5.13
CA THR A 38 -2.16 11.76 4.09
C THR A 38 -2.86 10.53 3.51
N ILE A 39 -4.17 10.44 3.68
CA ILE A 39 -4.95 9.27 3.25
C ILE A 39 -5.97 9.72 2.21
N ASP A 40 -5.81 9.22 0.99
CA ASP A 40 -6.75 9.43 -0.10
C ASP A 40 -7.31 8.07 -0.53
N ALA A 41 -8.50 7.77 -0.07
CA ALA A 41 -9.20 6.52 -0.36
C ALA A 41 -10.64 6.82 -0.77
N ALA A 42 -11.14 6.08 -1.75
CA ALA A 42 -12.47 6.32 -2.30
C ALA A 42 -13.13 5.04 -2.80
N ILE A 43 -14.45 5.01 -2.72
CA ILE A 43 -15.30 3.92 -3.23
C ILE A 43 -15.08 3.77 -4.74
N SER A 44 -15.02 2.52 -5.21
CA SER A 44 -14.94 2.14 -6.63
C SER A 44 -13.68 2.62 -7.36
N ARG A 45 -12.68 3.06 -6.63
CA ARG A 45 -11.43 3.53 -7.25
C ARG A 45 -10.70 2.38 -7.94
N GLN A 46 -10.21 2.64 -9.13
CA GLN A 46 -9.39 1.74 -9.93
C GLN A 46 -8.00 2.31 -10.14
N ILE A 47 -7.09 1.46 -10.63
CA ILE A 47 -5.68 1.83 -10.81
C ILE A 47 -5.49 3.05 -11.73
N TYR A 48 -6.30 3.19 -12.77
CA TYR A 48 -6.14 4.30 -13.72
C TYR A 48 -6.41 5.67 -13.10
N HIS A 49 -7.17 5.75 -12.02
CA HIS A 49 -7.40 7.00 -11.29
C HIS A 49 -6.13 7.48 -10.54
N ALA A 50 -5.22 6.55 -10.23
CA ALA A 50 -4.10 6.82 -9.33
C ALA A 50 -3.10 7.83 -9.91
N LEU A 51 -2.91 7.85 -11.23
CA LEU A 51 -1.92 8.72 -11.87
C LEU A 51 -2.24 10.21 -11.66
N ASP A 52 -3.49 10.61 -11.91
CA ASP A 52 -3.92 12.00 -11.74
C ASP A 52 -3.93 12.41 -10.27
N ILE A 53 -4.34 11.51 -9.40
CA ILE A 53 -4.35 11.75 -7.94
C ILE A 53 -2.92 11.99 -7.44
N LEU A 54 -2.00 11.10 -7.80
CA LEU A 54 -0.59 11.23 -7.42
C LEU A 54 0.00 12.54 -7.96
N SER A 55 -0.25 12.85 -9.23
CA SER A 55 0.21 14.08 -9.86
C SER A 55 -0.25 15.32 -9.11
N TRP A 56 -1.51 15.33 -8.67
CA TRP A 56 -2.04 16.44 -7.88
C TRP A 56 -1.29 16.60 -6.55
N TYR A 57 -1.11 15.51 -5.79
CA TYR A 57 -0.37 15.58 -4.52
C TYR A 57 1.08 16.01 -4.72
N GLN A 58 1.74 15.51 -5.76
CA GLN A 58 3.11 15.93 -6.08
C GLN A 58 3.19 17.42 -6.38
N SER A 59 2.17 17.99 -7.01
CA SER A 59 2.11 19.44 -7.26
C SER A 59 1.95 20.25 -5.97
N GLN A 60 1.39 19.65 -4.92
CA GLN A 60 1.22 20.26 -3.61
C GLN A 60 2.43 20.00 -2.66
N GLY A 61 3.34 19.13 -3.05
CA GLY A 61 4.48 18.75 -2.21
C GLY A 61 4.17 17.82 -1.05
N ASN A 62 3.02 17.14 -1.06
CA ASN A 62 2.51 16.36 0.09
C ASN A 62 2.78 14.87 0.01
N ILE A 63 3.63 14.41 -0.89
CA ILE A 63 3.98 13.00 -0.94
C ILE A 63 5.18 12.70 -0.04
N HIS A 64 5.01 11.74 0.85
CA HIS A 64 6.02 11.30 1.81
C HIS A 64 6.90 10.20 1.23
N ASN A 65 7.97 9.84 1.96
CA ASN A 65 8.92 8.80 1.54
C ASN A 65 8.37 7.39 1.68
N THR A 66 7.34 7.22 2.48
CA THR A 66 6.63 5.95 2.67
C THR A 66 5.25 6.06 2.05
N VAL A 67 4.99 5.23 1.06
CA VAL A 67 3.75 5.22 0.28
C VAL A 67 3.05 3.88 0.49
N VAL A 68 1.77 3.93 0.83
CA VAL A 68 0.93 2.74 0.98
C VAL A 68 -0.15 2.77 -0.09
N ILE A 69 -0.23 1.73 -0.90
CA ILE A 69 -1.22 1.60 -1.98
C ILE A 69 -2.12 0.41 -1.68
N SER A 70 -3.43 0.61 -1.79
CA SER A 70 -4.43 -0.45 -1.67
C SER A 70 -5.43 -0.33 -2.82
N LEU A 71 -5.02 -0.81 -3.98
CA LEU A 71 -5.80 -0.83 -5.22
C LEU A 71 -5.74 -2.22 -5.84
N GLY A 72 -6.80 -2.63 -6.52
CA GLY A 72 -6.91 -3.93 -7.18
C GLY A 72 -8.19 -4.68 -6.86
N THR A 73 -9.02 -4.19 -5.93
CA THR A 73 -10.32 -4.80 -5.62
C THR A 73 -11.36 -4.53 -6.71
N ASN A 74 -11.29 -3.39 -7.37
CA ASN A 74 -12.31 -2.92 -8.31
C ASN A 74 -11.95 -3.09 -9.79
N GLY A 75 -10.86 -3.76 -10.10
CA GLY A 75 -10.45 -3.96 -11.48
C GLY A 75 -9.05 -4.55 -11.61
N VAL A 76 -8.72 -4.91 -12.83
CA VAL A 76 -7.39 -5.44 -13.17
C VAL A 76 -6.31 -4.37 -12.93
N LEU A 77 -5.22 -4.78 -12.32
CA LEU A 77 -4.02 -3.94 -12.20
C LEU A 77 -3.26 -3.98 -13.53
N ASP A 78 -3.51 -2.99 -14.37
CA ASP A 78 -2.86 -2.86 -15.67
C ASP A 78 -1.35 -2.59 -15.49
N GLU A 79 -0.53 -3.46 -16.04
CA GLU A 79 0.93 -3.39 -15.87
C GLU A 79 1.51 -2.04 -16.27
N LYS A 80 1.11 -1.52 -17.44
CA LYS A 80 1.60 -0.23 -17.93
C LYS A 80 1.27 0.91 -16.96
N THR A 81 0.05 0.92 -16.45
CA THR A 81 -0.41 1.95 -15.49
C THR A 81 0.32 1.84 -14.16
N VAL A 82 0.49 0.62 -13.64
CA VAL A 82 1.21 0.37 -12.39
C VAL A 82 2.67 0.79 -12.52
N GLU A 83 3.36 0.40 -13.59
CA GLU A 83 4.77 0.78 -13.82
C GLU A 83 4.92 2.30 -13.95
N GLN A 84 3.98 2.96 -14.61
CA GLN A 84 3.97 4.42 -14.69
C GLN A 84 3.78 5.07 -13.31
N LEU A 85 2.90 4.52 -12.50
CA LEU A 85 2.68 4.99 -11.13
C LEU A 85 3.95 4.85 -10.28
N LEU A 86 4.63 3.70 -10.36
CA LEU A 86 5.89 3.48 -9.64
C LEU A 86 6.99 4.44 -10.10
N GLU A 87 7.09 4.69 -11.40
CA GLU A 87 8.04 5.65 -11.93
C GLU A 87 7.77 7.07 -11.42
N MET A 88 6.51 7.48 -11.38
CA MET A 88 6.10 8.77 -10.84
C MET A 88 6.41 8.91 -9.35
N ILE A 89 6.20 7.85 -8.56
CA ILE A 89 6.53 7.83 -7.14
C ILE A 89 8.05 7.95 -6.96
N GLY A 90 8.82 7.18 -7.70
CA GLY A 90 10.28 7.21 -7.66
C GLY A 90 10.88 6.05 -6.87
N LYS A 91 12.10 5.69 -7.26
CA LYS A 91 12.85 4.55 -6.68
C LYS A 91 13.39 4.82 -5.28
N ASP A 92 13.47 6.07 -4.89
CA ASP A 92 13.96 6.51 -3.58
C ASP A 92 12.89 6.44 -2.48
N LYS A 93 11.65 6.13 -2.86
CA LYS A 93 10.55 5.96 -1.91
C LYS A 93 10.27 4.49 -1.66
N SER A 94 9.78 4.18 -0.48
CA SER A 94 9.36 2.83 -0.11
C SER A 94 7.86 2.70 -0.33
N ILE A 95 7.47 1.69 -1.11
CA ILE A 95 6.10 1.45 -1.52
C ILE A 95 5.63 0.15 -0.88
N PHE A 96 4.53 0.24 -0.14
CA PHE A 96 3.84 -0.90 0.47
C PHE A 96 2.51 -1.08 -0.24
N TRP A 97 2.31 -2.21 -0.90
CA TRP A 97 1.07 -2.48 -1.63
C TRP A 97 0.29 -3.57 -0.89
N VAL A 98 -0.91 -3.22 -0.45
CA VAL A 98 -1.84 -4.16 0.20
C VAL A 98 -2.47 -5.00 -0.89
N ASN A 99 -2.33 -6.33 -0.80
CA ASN A 99 -2.91 -7.21 -1.79
C ASN A 99 -4.43 -7.36 -1.61
N VAL A 100 -5.07 -8.08 -2.51
CA VAL A 100 -6.52 -8.10 -2.66
C VAL A 100 -7.12 -9.34 -2.00
N TYR A 101 -8.18 -9.14 -1.23
CA TYR A 101 -9.09 -10.20 -0.80
C TYR A 101 -10.50 -9.85 -1.28
N ALA A 102 -10.96 -10.54 -2.31
CA ALA A 102 -12.26 -10.35 -2.91
C ALA A 102 -12.71 -11.68 -3.53
N PRO A 103 -13.12 -12.67 -2.70
CA PRO A 103 -13.51 -13.99 -3.19
C PRO A 103 -14.66 -13.88 -4.18
N GLY A 104 -14.56 -14.59 -5.30
CA GLY A 104 -15.53 -14.53 -6.38
C GLY A 104 -15.30 -13.41 -7.39
N VAL A 105 -14.35 -12.53 -7.16
CA VAL A 105 -13.94 -11.50 -8.13
C VAL A 105 -12.92 -12.10 -9.08
N GLU A 106 -13.19 -11.96 -10.38
CA GLU A 106 -12.42 -12.61 -11.45
C GLU A 106 -10.93 -12.26 -11.43
N TRP A 107 -10.59 -11.02 -11.11
CA TRP A 107 -9.21 -10.53 -11.17
C TRP A 107 -8.43 -10.65 -9.85
N GLU A 108 -9.00 -11.20 -8.79
CA GLU A 108 -8.32 -11.31 -7.49
C GLU A 108 -6.99 -12.07 -7.60
N ALA A 109 -7.05 -13.30 -8.11
CA ALA A 109 -5.88 -14.17 -8.17
C ALA A 109 -4.79 -13.61 -9.10
N SER A 110 -5.17 -13.08 -10.26
CA SER A 110 -4.22 -12.52 -11.22
C SER A 110 -3.58 -11.23 -10.69
N ASN A 111 -4.35 -10.37 -10.03
CA ASN A 111 -3.79 -9.17 -9.41
C ASN A 111 -2.77 -9.51 -8.32
N ASN A 112 -3.08 -10.48 -7.46
CA ASN A 112 -2.16 -10.87 -6.38
C ASN A 112 -0.89 -11.54 -6.91
N LYS A 113 -1.01 -12.34 -7.96
CA LYS A 113 0.16 -12.90 -8.65
C LYS A 113 1.04 -11.79 -9.25
N TYR A 114 0.40 -10.84 -9.92
CA TYR A 114 1.08 -9.69 -10.49
C TYR A 114 1.82 -8.86 -9.42
N LEU A 115 1.17 -8.59 -8.28
CA LEU A 115 1.78 -7.86 -7.17
C LEU A 115 3.03 -8.57 -6.62
N ASN A 116 2.99 -9.89 -6.49
CA ASN A 116 4.15 -10.66 -6.06
C ASN A 116 5.31 -10.55 -7.05
N GLU A 117 5.03 -10.59 -8.34
CA GLU A 117 6.03 -10.39 -9.38
C GLU A 117 6.60 -8.97 -9.38
N LEU A 118 5.74 -7.97 -9.14
CA LEU A 118 6.13 -6.57 -9.02
C LEU A 118 7.14 -6.35 -7.88
N ALA A 119 6.91 -6.97 -6.73
CA ALA A 119 7.82 -6.87 -5.59
C ALA A 119 9.16 -7.56 -5.84
N LYS A 120 9.19 -8.60 -6.67
CA LYS A 120 10.45 -9.24 -7.09
C LYS A 120 11.24 -8.35 -8.07
N LYS A 121 10.54 -7.61 -8.91
CA LYS A 121 11.12 -6.74 -9.92
C LYS A 121 11.62 -5.41 -9.35
N HIS A 122 10.94 -4.87 -8.35
CA HIS A 122 11.23 -3.56 -7.75
C HIS A 122 11.59 -3.71 -6.27
N SER A 123 12.85 -3.47 -5.93
CA SER A 123 13.37 -3.64 -4.56
C SER A 123 12.74 -2.70 -3.54
N ASN A 124 12.14 -1.60 -3.98
CA ASN A 124 11.43 -0.65 -3.11
C ASN A 124 9.96 -0.97 -2.90
N VAL A 125 9.46 -2.07 -3.46
CA VAL A 125 8.07 -2.51 -3.32
C VAL A 125 8.00 -3.69 -2.36
N THR A 126 7.15 -3.56 -1.34
CA THR A 126 6.84 -4.61 -0.35
C THR A 126 5.35 -4.91 -0.40
N ILE A 127 4.98 -6.18 -0.46
CA ILE A 127 3.58 -6.59 -0.42
C ILE A 127 3.14 -6.78 1.03
N ILE A 128 2.00 -6.20 1.37
CA ILE A 128 1.30 -6.45 2.63
C ILE A 128 0.24 -7.50 2.34
N ASP A 129 0.39 -8.69 2.94
CA ASP A 129 -0.44 -9.84 2.62
C ASP A 129 -1.75 -9.84 3.42
N TRP A 130 -2.63 -8.92 3.09
CA TRP A 130 -3.97 -8.82 3.63
C TRP A 130 -4.79 -10.08 3.29
N ASN A 131 -4.65 -10.59 2.06
CA ASN A 131 -5.38 -11.78 1.61
C ASN A 131 -5.18 -12.96 2.56
N SER A 132 -3.93 -13.32 2.86
CA SER A 132 -3.64 -14.46 3.75
C SER A 132 -4.15 -14.24 5.16
N TYR A 133 -4.07 -13.02 5.67
CA TYR A 133 -4.56 -12.71 7.01
C TYR A 133 -6.09 -12.81 7.08
N ILE A 134 -6.79 -12.07 6.24
CA ILE A 134 -8.25 -11.94 6.36
C ILE A 134 -8.99 -13.21 5.92
N SER A 135 -8.39 -14.03 5.04
CA SER A 135 -8.97 -15.32 4.65
C SER A 135 -9.12 -16.29 5.82
N LYS A 136 -8.33 -16.09 6.87
CA LYS A 136 -8.37 -16.89 8.12
C LYS A 136 -9.19 -16.21 9.21
N HIS A 137 -9.68 -15.02 8.96
CA HIS A 137 -10.40 -14.19 9.92
C HIS A 137 -11.62 -13.52 9.27
N THR A 138 -12.42 -14.30 8.54
CA THR A 138 -13.56 -13.78 7.77
C THR A 138 -14.69 -13.25 8.63
N ASP A 139 -14.70 -13.58 9.92
CA ASP A 139 -15.59 -12.98 10.92
C ASP A 139 -15.34 -11.47 11.11
N LEU A 140 -14.17 -10.98 10.67
CA LEU A 140 -13.81 -9.56 10.70
C LEU A 140 -14.27 -8.79 9.46
N LEU A 141 -15.04 -9.43 8.58
CA LEU A 141 -15.59 -8.82 7.37
C LEU A 141 -17.10 -8.57 7.49
N GLU A 142 -17.56 -7.56 6.77
CA GLU A 142 -18.98 -7.31 6.56
C GLU A 142 -19.64 -8.48 5.83
N ALA A 143 -20.96 -8.42 5.70
CA ALA A 143 -21.75 -9.48 5.02
C ALA A 143 -21.32 -9.67 3.55
N ASP A 144 -20.74 -8.66 2.91
CA ASP A 144 -20.24 -8.77 1.53
C ASP A 144 -18.98 -9.63 1.41
N GLY A 145 -18.33 -9.96 2.51
CA GLY A 145 -17.12 -10.78 2.53
C GLY A 145 -15.87 -10.09 2.00
N ILE A 146 -15.89 -8.76 1.86
CA ILE A 146 -14.80 -7.97 1.29
C ILE A 146 -14.38 -6.83 2.22
N HIS A 147 -15.33 -6.03 2.66
CA HIS A 147 -15.06 -4.85 3.48
C HIS A 147 -14.93 -5.24 4.95
N PRO A 148 -13.88 -4.76 5.64
CA PRO A 148 -13.70 -5.06 7.06
C PRO A 148 -14.74 -4.32 7.92
N ILE A 149 -15.21 -5.00 8.99
CA ILE A 149 -15.86 -4.33 10.11
C ILE A 149 -14.79 -3.58 10.93
N GLU A 150 -15.19 -2.90 12.01
CA GLU A 150 -14.24 -2.08 12.80
C GLU A 150 -13.02 -2.87 13.28
N GLU A 151 -13.21 -4.08 13.80
CA GLU A 151 -12.11 -4.94 14.26
C GLU A 151 -11.22 -5.39 13.09
N GLY A 152 -11.80 -5.62 11.91
CA GLY A 152 -11.08 -5.92 10.69
C GLY A 152 -10.29 -4.72 10.17
N ALA A 153 -10.87 -3.53 10.27
CA ALA A 153 -10.20 -2.28 9.91
C ALA A 153 -8.99 -2.01 10.81
N ASP A 154 -9.12 -2.29 12.10
CA ASP A 154 -8.01 -2.20 13.05
C ASP A 154 -6.89 -3.20 12.70
N ALA A 155 -7.23 -4.42 12.36
CA ALA A 155 -6.28 -5.44 11.92
C ALA A 155 -5.58 -5.03 10.62
N TYR A 156 -6.29 -4.43 9.67
CA TYR A 156 -5.74 -3.92 8.43
C TYR A 156 -4.68 -2.84 8.70
N ALA A 157 -5.00 -1.86 9.55
CA ALA A 157 -4.06 -0.80 9.92
C ALA A 157 -2.83 -1.35 10.65
N LYS A 158 -3.01 -2.34 11.53
CA LYS A 158 -1.91 -3.00 12.23
C LYS A 158 -1.01 -3.81 11.31
N LEU A 159 -1.54 -4.41 10.26
CA LEU A 159 -0.74 -5.08 9.24
C LEU A 159 0.14 -4.10 8.48
N ILE A 160 -0.38 -2.93 8.14
CA ILE A 160 0.40 -1.84 7.55
C ILE A 160 1.55 -1.46 8.49
N GLN A 161 1.24 -1.21 9.75
CA GLN A 161 2.23 -0.84 10.77
C GLN A 161 3.33 -1.90 10.92
N LYS A 162 2.93 -3.16 11.04
CA LYS A 162 3.85 -4.29 11.17
C LYS A 162 4.80 -4.38 9.97
N SER A 163 4.29 -4.21 8.77
CA SER A 163 5.08 -4.25 7.55
C SER A 163 6.08 -3.11 7.48
N ILE A 164 5.65 -1.89 7.77
CA ILE A 164 6.53 -0.71 7.80
C ILE A 164 7.62 -0.89 8.85
N ASN A 165 7.27 -1.30 10.07
CA ASN A 165 8.22 -1.53 11.15
C ASN A 165 9.23 -2.62 10.79
N SER A 166 8.80 -3.67 10.11
CA SER A 166 9.69 -4.76 9.67
C SER A 166 10.75 -4.27 8.67
N VAL A 167 10.36 -3.44 7.71
CA VAL A 167 11.31 -2.87 6.74
C VAL A 167 12.24 -1.86 7.41
N MET A 168 11.73 -1.01 8.29
CA MET A 168 12.55 -0.07 9.06
C MET A 168 13.62 -0.81 9.88
N LYS A 169 13.24 -1.91 10.51
CA LYS A 169 14.16 -2.73 11.32
C LYS A 169 15.26 -3.36 10.48
N LYS A 170 14.93 -3.85 9.28
CA LYS A 170 15.92 -4.39 8.33
C LYS A 170 16.90 -3.31 7.86
N GLN A 171 16.41 -2.13 7.54
CA GLN A 171 17.24 -1.01 7.13
C GLN A 171 18.20 -0.58 8.22
N LYS A 172 17.74 -0.52 9.48
CA LYS A 172 18.58 -0.20 10.63
C LYS A 172 19.70 -1.22 10.81
N LYS A 173 19.43 -2.51 10.68
CA LYS A 173 20.46 -3.58 10.76
C LYS A 173 21.51 -3.44 9.66
N ILE A 174 21.12 -3.11 8.44
CA ILE A 174 22.04 -2.91 7.33
C ILE A 174 22.98 -1.76 7.63
N GLU A 175 22.51 -0.66 8.23
CA GLU A 175 23.31 0.48 8.60
C GLU A 175 24.29 0.18 9.75
N GLU A 176 23.84 -0.58 10.76
CA GLU A 176 24.67 -0.95 11.90
C GLU A 176 25.82 -1.89 11.50
N ASN A 177 25.71 -2.60 10.37
CA ASN A 177 26.70 -3.51 9.84
C ASN A 177 27.65 -2.86 8.81
N LYS A 178 27.55 -1.58 8.58
CA LYS A 178 28.46 -0.79 7.74
C LYS A 178 29.55 -0.14 8.58
#